data_7138a1a401e70a79b4015da10af8eada
#
_entry.id   7138a1a401e70a79b4015da10af8eada
#
_cell.length_a   1.000
_cell.length_b   1.000
_cell.length_c   1.000
_cell.angle_alpha   90.00
_cell.angle_beta   90.00
_cell.angle_gamma   90.00
#
_symmetry.space_group_name_H-M   'P 1'
#
loop_
_entity.id
_entity.type
_entity.pdbx_description
1 polymer ?
#
loop_
_entity_poly.entity_id
_entity_poly.type
_entity_poly.pdbx_seq_one_letter_code
_entity_poly.pdbx_strand_id
1 'polypeptide(L)'
;MYKRQYQHRADPNTPAEEVAATIADLMKEGKVQHWGMCEVSAETIHKAHAICPLTAIQSEYHLMHRLVEENGVLDTCRELGIGFVPYSPINRGFLGGCINEYTVFDPNNDNRQTLPRFQPEAMRANTRIVNALQAFGRTRGMTSAQVALGWLLQKAPWIVPIPGTTKLAHLEENLRTLEFSLSPEEWRELEDTVAAIPVVGDRYNAEQQKQVGR
;
A
#
# COMPACT_ATOMS: atom_id res chain seq x y z
N MET A 1 -20.74 4.54 -17.19
CA MET A 1 -20.06 3.25 -17.03
C MET A 1 -18.76 3.45 -16.25
N TYR A 2 -18.57 2.73 -15.16
CA TYR A 2 -17.36 2.77 -14.36
C TYR A 2 -16.37 1.68 -14.85
N LYS A 3 -15.11 2.07 -15.13
CA LYS A 3 -14.09 1.09 -15.55
C LYS A 3 -13.74 0.13 -14.42
N ARG A 4 -13.50 0.65 -13.22
CA ARG A 4 -13.18 -0.10 -12.01
C ARG A 4 -13.96 0.44 -10.84
N GLN A 5 -14.45 -0.46 -10.00
CA GLN A 5 -15.13 -0.14 -8.75
C GLN A 5 -14.47 -0.92 -7.62
N TYR A 6 -14.21 -0.26 -6.49
CA TYR A 6 -13.70 -0.91 -5.29
C TYR A 6 -14.73 -0.83 -4.17
N GLN A 7 -14.97 -1.95 -3.49
CA GLN A 7 -15.54 -1.92 -2.15
C GLN A 7 -14.44 -1.43 -1.21
N HIS A 8 -14.58 -0.21 -0.66
CA HIS A 8 -13.51 0.47 0.08
C HIS A 8 -13.19 -0.22 1.41
N ARG A 9 -14.21 -0.75 2.11
CA ARG A 9 -14.09 -1.62 3.29
C ARG A 9 -15.22 -2.65 3.28
N ALA A 10 -14.95 -3.86 3.79
CA ALA A 10 -15.98 -4.84 3.99
C ALA A 10 -16.90 -4.40 5.14
N ASP A 11 -18.22 -4.47 4.91
CA ASP A 11 -19.22 -4.31 5.95
C ASP A 11 -19.30 -5.63 6.75
N PRO A 12 -19.14 -5.62 8.08
CA PRO A 12 -19.25 -6.83 8.90
C PRO A 12 -20.63 -7.47 8.90
N ASN A 13 -21.66 -6.72 8.50
CA ASN A 13 -23.05 -7.17 8.48
C ASN A 13 -23.51 -7.67 7.10
N THR A 14 -22.68 -7.56 6.08
CA THR A 14 -23.00 -7.97 4.70
C THR A 14 -21.97 -9.00 4.22
N PRO A 15 -22.37 -10.24 3.95
CA PRO A 15 -21.50 -11.27 3.43
C PRO A 15 -20.81 -10.83 2.12
N ALA A 16 -19.53 -11.19 1.96
CA ALA A 16 -18.76 -10.82 0.75
C ALA A 16 -19.37 -11.42 -0.52
N GLU A 17 -20.03 -12.58 -0.39
CA GLU A 17 -20.73 -13.27 -1.47
C GLU A 17 -21.93 -12.47 -1.98
N GLU A 18 -22.70 -11.81 -1.10
CA GLU A 18 -23.83 -10.94 -1.49
C GLU A 18 -23.34 -9.69 -2.22
N VAL A 19 -22.26 -9.08 -1.75
CA VAL A 19 -21.61 -7.95 -2.45
C VAL A 19 -21.13 -8.37 -3.82
N ALA A 20 -20.46 -9.52 -3.92
CA ALA A 20 -19.96 -10.05 -5.18
C ALA A 20 -21.09 -10.37 -6.17
N ALA A 21 -22.22 -10.93 -5.70
CA ALA A 21 -23.40 -11.18 -6.53
C ALA A 21 -24.00 -9.87 -7.06
N THR A 22 -24.13 -8.86 -6.22
CA THR A 22 -24.58 -7.52 -6.64
C THR A 22 -23.69 -6.90 -7.71
N ILE A 23 -22.36 -7.02 -7.53
CA ILE A 23 -21.41 -6.54 -8.53
C ILE A 23 -21.51 -7.32 -9.83
N ALA A 24 -21.71 -8.64 -9.78
CA ALA A 24 -21.90 -9.47 -10.97
C ALA A 24 -23.12 -9.00 -11.78
N ASP A 25 -24.22 -8.62 -11.14
CA ASP A 25 -25.37 -8.07 -11.82
C ASP A 25 -25.10 -6.69 -12.43
N LEU A 26 -24.40 -5.81 -11.73
CA LEU A 26 -23.95 -4.50 -12.29
C LEU A 26 -23.01 -4.67 -13.48
N MET A 27 -22.16 -5.71 -13.49
CA MET A 27 -21.31 -6.03 -14.63
C MET A 27 -22.14 -6.55 -15.83
N LYS A 28 -23.14 -7.43 -15.61
CA LYS A 28 -24.06 -7.87 -16.65
C LYS A 28 -24.85 -6.73 -17.28
N GLU A 29 -25.23 -5.73 -16.47
CA GLU A 29 -25.89 -4.51 -16.93
C GLU A 29 -24.92 -3.53 -17.64
N GLY A 30 -23.63 -3.82 -17.71
CA GLY A 30 -22.63 -2.96 -18.35
C GLY A 30 -22.28 -1.70 -17.55
N LYS A 31 -22.68 -1.61 -16.28
CA LYS A 31 -22.42 -0.45 -15.42
C LYS A 31 -21.00 -0.46 -14.85
N VAL A 32 -20.44 -1.64 -14.59
CA VAL A 32 -19.09 -1.86 -14.07
C VAL A 32 -18.37 -2.84 -14.98
N GLN A 33 -17.09 -2.59 -15.29
CA GLN A 33 -16.27 -3.51 -16.08
C GLN A 33 -15.39 -4.41 -15.21
N HIS A 34 -14.81 -3.84 -14.17
CA HIS A 34 -13.87 -4.50 -13.27
C HIS A 34 -14.16 -4.08 -11.83
N TRP A 35 -13.91 -4.98 -10.90
CA TRP A 35 -14.06 -4.65 -9.50
C TRP A 35 -12.93 -5.19 -8.64
N GLY A 36 -12.82 -4.66 -7.43
CA GLY A 36 -11.86 -5.06 -6.44
C GLY A 36 -12.36 -4.80 -5.02
N MET A 37 -11.58 -5.24 -4.06
CA MET A 37 -11.83 -5.00 -2.64
C MET A 37 -10.62 -4.35 -1.97
N CYS A 38 -10.86 -3.70 -0.83
CA CYS A 38 -9.83 -2.97 -0.11
C CYS A 38 -9.73 -3.48 1.34
N GLU A 39 -8.49 -3.82 1.77
CA GLU A 39 -8.17 -4.22 3.16
C GLU A 39 -8.99 -5.42 3.67
N VAL A 40 -9.17 -6.43 2.84
CA VAL A 40 -9.89 -7.66 3.18
C VAL A 40 -8.93 -8.82 3.46
N SER A 41 -9.40 -9.83 4.17
CA SER A 41 -8.65 -11.05 4.47
C SER A 41 -8.55 -11.98 3.24
N ALA A 42 -7.60 -12.91 3.25
CA ALA A 42 -7.49 -13.95 2.24
C ALA A 42 -8.78 -14.78 2.11
N GLU A 43 -9.43 -15.11 3.24
CA GLU A 43 -10.70 -15.83 3.25
C GLU A 43 -11.81 -15.05 2.52
N THR A 44 -11.93 -13.75 2.80
CA THR A 44 -12.91 -12.87 2.14
C THR A 44 -12.65 -12.77 0.64
N ILE A 45 -11.38 -12.71 0.22
CA ILE A 45 -10.99 -12.71 -1.20
C ILE A 45 -11.49 -13.98 -1.87
N HIS A 46 -11.24 -15.16 -1.29
CA HIS A 46 -11.68 -16.44 -1.86
C HIS A 46 -13.21 -16.49 -2.00
N LYS A 47 -13.96 -16.10 -0.96
CA LYS A 47 -15.43 -16.09 -0.98
C LYS A 47 -15.99 -15.19 -2.08
N ALA A 48 -15.51 -13.96 -2.14
CA ALA A 48 -15.96 -13.00 -3.15
C ALA A 48 -15.58 -13.41 -4.57
N HIS A 49 -14.32 -13.85 -4.77
CA HIS A 49 -13.80 -14.25 -6.08
C HIS A 49 -14.55 -15.44 -6.68
N ALA A 50 -14.99 -16.38 -5.84
CA ALA A 50 -15.77 -17.55 -6.28
C ALA A 50 -17.13 -17.18 -6.89
N ILE A 51 -17.71 -16.06 -6.49
CA ILE A 51 -19.02 -15.58 -6.99
C ILE A 51 -18.83 -14.64 -8.19
N CYS A 52 -17.92 -13.68 -8.07
CA CYS A 52 -17.59 -12.73 -9.12
C CYS A 52 -16.08 -12.48 -9.12
N PRO A 53 -15.35 -12.90 -10.16
CA PRO A 53 -13.89 -12.78 -10.18
C PRO A 53 -13.40 -11.36 -9.91
N LEU A 54 -12.55 -11.23 -8.89
CA LEU A 54 -11.89 -9.98 -8.53
C LEU A 54 -10.78 -9.67 -9.54
N THR A 55 -10.69 -8.40 -9.95
CA THR A 55 -9.60 -7.91 -10.80
C THR A 55 -8.40 -7.47 -9.98
N ALA A 56 -8.65 -6.83 -8.82
CA ALA A 56 -7.58 -6.34 -7.97
C ALA A 56 -7.96 -6.28 -6.48
N ILE A 57 -6.94 -6.42 -5.63
CA ILE A 57 -7.02 -6.12 -4.20
C ILE A 57 -6.20 -4.87 -3.92
N GLN A 58 -6.74 -3.96 -3.11
CA GLN A 58 -6.04 -2.76 -2.68
C GLN A 58 -5.79 -2.80 -1.18
N SER A 59 -4.52 -2.82 -0.75
CA SER A 59 -4.14 -2.81 0.67
C SER A 59 -2.90 -1.97 0.91
N GLU A 60 -2.70 -1.50 2.14
CA GLU A 60 -1.48 -0.78 2.51
C GLU A 60 -0.28 -1.72 2.43
N TYR A 61 0.71 -1.33 1.62
CA TYR A 61 1.94 -2.10 1.48
C TYR A 61 3.11 -1.19 1.14
N HIS A 62 4.12 -1.22 1.98
CA HIS A 62 5.37 -0.47 1.85
C HIS A 62 6.40 -1.01 2.86
N LEU A 63 7.65 -0.55 2.78
CA LEU A 63 8.77 -1.02 3.61
C LEU A 63 8.52 -1.01 5.13
N MET A 64 7.63 -0.13 5.62
CA MET A 64 7.26 -0.07 7.04
C MET A 64 5.96 -0.83 7.37
N HIS A 65 5.32 -1.48 6.40
CA HIS A 65 4.11 -2.28 6.60
C HIS A 65 4.07 -3.41 5.59
N ARG A 66 4.45 -4.61 6.01
CA ARG A 66 4.62 -5.79 5.16
C ARG A 66 3.64 -6.93 5.51
N LEU A 67 2.62 -6.66 6.31
CA LEU A 67 1.68 -7.68 6.80
C LEU A 67 1.05 -8.52 5.67
N VAL A 68 0.85 -7.95 4.50
CA VAL A 68 0.27 -8.65 3.33
C VAL A 68 1.16 -9.81 2.81
N GLU A 69 2.45 -9.82 3.15
CA GLU A 69 3.37 -10.92 2.85
C GLU A 69 3.16 -12.12 3.80
N GLU A 70 2.56 -11.90 5.00
CA GLU A 70 2.47 -12.87 6.08
C GLU A 70 1.04 -13.40 6.30
N ASN A 71 0.02 -12.58 5.95
CA ASN A 71 -1.39 -12.88 6.23
C ASN A 71 -2.12 -13.62 5.10
N GLY A 72 -1.39 -14.10 4.09
CA GLY A 72 -1.92 -14.86 2.96
C GLY A 72 -2.53 -14.04 1.83
N VAL A 73 -2.65 -12.71 1.97
CA VAL A 73 -3.30 -11.87 0.94
C VAL A 73 -2.51 -11.86 -0.36
N LEU A 74 -1.18 -11.68 -0.33
CA LEU A 74 -0.36 -11.72 -1.55
C LEU A 74 -0.34 -13.10 -2.18
N ASP A 75 -0.27 -14.17 -1.39
CA ASP A 75 -0.31 -15.53 -1.90
C ASP A 75 -1.65 -15.84 -2.59
N THR A 76 -2.77 -15.42 -2.00
CA THR A 76 -4.10 -15.53 -2.60
C THR A 76 -4.21 -14.74 -3.91
N CYS A 77 -3.68 -13.52 -3.96
CA CYS A 77 -3.66 -12.74 -5.19
C CYS A 77 -2.88 -13.44 -6.30
N ARG A 78 -1.72 -14.00 -5.97
CA ARG A 78 -0.89 -14.78 -6.92
C ARG A 78 -1.62 -16.03 -7.39
N GLU A 79 -2.22 -16.80 -6.51
CA GLU A 79 -2.95 -18.02 -6.80
C GLU A 79 -4.12 -17.79 -7.75
N LEU A 80 -4.90 -16.75 -7.48
CA LEU A 80 -6.13 -16.43 -8.22
C LEU A 80 -5.91 -15.50 -9.42
N GLY A 81 -4.67 -15.08 -9.71
CA GLY A 81 -4.36 -14.16 -10.81
C GLY A 81 -4.93 -12.75 -10.63
N ILE A 82 -5.05 -12.31 -9.37
CA ILE A 82 -5.58 -11.00 -8.99
C ILE A 82 -4.45 -9.98 -8.90
N GLY A 83 -4.61 -8.79 -9.52
CA GLY A 83 -3.67 -7.68 -9.35
C GLY A 83 -3.67 -7.14 -7.93
N PHE A 84 -2.50 -6.68 -7.45
CA PHE A 84 -2.38 -6.08 -6.14
C PHE A 84 -2.00 -4.60 -6.25
N VAL A 85 -2.74 -3.75 -5.54
CA VAL A 85 -2.61 -2.28 -5.60
C VAL A 85 -2.19 -1.73 -4.24
N PRO A 86 -0.87 -1.55 -4.00
CA PRO A 86 -0.37 -0.90 -2.80
C PRO A 86 -0.86 0.55 -2.70
N TYR A 87 -1.69 0.87 -1.71
CA TYR A 87 -1.91 2.27 -1.38
C TYR A 87 -0.91 2.75 -0.34
N SER A 88 -0.72 4.07 -0.26
CA SER A 88 0.32 4.71 0.58
C SER A 88 1.73 4.11 0.37
N PRO A 89 2.18 3.87 -0.86
CA PRO A 89 3.43 3.12 -1.12
C PRO A 89 4.69 3.78 -0.55
N ILE A 90 4.63 5.09 -0.27
CA ILE A 90 5.67 5.86 0.43
C ILE A 90 5.27 6.24 1.86
N ASN A 91 4.40 5.43 2.50
CA ASN A 91 3.89 5.66 3.87
C ASN A 91 3.39 7.11 4.06
N ARG A 92 2.40 7.52 3.23
CA ARG A 92 1.79 8.87 3.29
C ARG A 92 2.81 10.02 3.23
N GLY A 93 3.92 9.81 2.54
CA GLY A 93 5.01 10.77 2.36
C GLY A 93 6.18 10.63 3.33
N PHE A 94 6.06 9.84 4.42
CA PHE A 94 7.13 9.70 5.41
C PHE A 94 8.42 9.12 4.81
N LEU A 95 8.31 8.08 3.99
CA LEU A 95 9.46 7.47 3.31
C LEU A 95 10.09 8.37 2.24
N GLY A 96 9.45 9.48 1.88
CA GLY A 96 10.04 10.51 1.00
C GLY A 96 11.09 11.38 1.68
N GLY A 97 11.15 11.37 3.02
CA GLY A 97 12.20 12.02 3.80
C GLY A 97 11.99 13.51 4.12
N CYS A 98 10.84 14.09 3.74
CA CYS A 98 10.51 15.49 4.05
C CYS A 98 9.67 15.66 5.33
N ILE A 99 9.27 14.55 5.96
CA ILE A 99 8.44 14.54 7.19
C ILE A 99 9.32 14.08 8.35
N ASN A 100 9.25 14.79 9.46
CA ASN A 100 9.99 14.48 10.68
C ASN A 100 9.17 14.87 11.94
N GLU A 101 9.73 14.69 13.12
CA GLU A 101 9.09 14.96 14.42
C GLU A 101 8.63 16.40 14.64
N TYR A 102 9.10 17.35 13.82
CA TYR A 102 8.69 18.77 13.87
C TYR A 102 7.61 19.13 12.87
N THR A 103 7.21 18.17 12.03
CA THR A 103 6.18 18.40 11.01
C THR A 103 4.83 18.62 11.66
N VAL A 104 4.20 19.74 11.35
CA VAL A 104 2.83 20.06 11.80
C VAL A 104 1.85 19.70 10.69
N PHE A 105 0.90 18.83 10.99
CA PHE A 105 -0.19 18.45 10.10
C PHE A 105 -1.41 19.33 10.33
N ASP A 106 -2.12 19.70 9.25
CA ASP A 106 -3.35 20.50 9.37
C ASP A 106 -4.43 19.72 10.14
N PRO A 107 -4.91 20.24 11.29
CA PRO A 107 -5.88 19.53 12.13
C PRO A 107 -7.24 19.32 11.47
N ASN A 108 -7.56 20.07 10.42
CA ASN A 108 -8.89 20.04 9.79
C ASN A 108 -8.97 19.04 8.61
N ASN A 109 -7.85 18.74 7.95
CA ASN A 109 -7.88 17.96 6.71
C ASN A 109 -6.76 16.93 6.55
N ASP A 110 -5.83 16.82 7.52
CA ASP A 110 -4.74 15.86 7.47
C ASP A 110 -4.87 14.81 8.58
N ASN A 111 -5.29 13.62 8.21
CA ASN A 111 -5.53 12.54 9.16
C ASN A 111 -4.24 11.95 9.76
N ARG A 112 -3.06 12.30 9.25
CA ARG A 112 -1.77 11.81 9.79
C ARG A 112 -1.57 12.23 11.24
N GLN A 113 -2.11 13.38 11.65
CA GLN A 113 -2.06 13.85 13.04
C GLN A 113 -2.64 12.85 14.06
N THR A 114 -3.61 12.01 13.65
CA THR A 114 -4.28 11.03 14.54
C THR A 114 -3.68 9.63 14.46
N LEU A 115 -2.73 9.41 13.56
CA LEU A 115 -2.12 8.10 13.36
C LEU A 115 -0.94 7.90 14.30
N PRO A 116 -0.86 6.76 15.01
CA PRO A 116 0.22 6.49 15.97
C PRO A 116 1.62 6.61 15.37
N ARG A 117 1.80 6.18 14.13
CA ARG A 117 3.08 6.22 13.41
C ARG A 117 3.55 7.63 13.08
N PHE A 118 2.64 8.61 13.08
CA PHE A 118 2.93 10.02 12.81
C PHE A 118 2.98 10.89 14.08
N GLN A 119 3.01 10.26 15.27
CA GLN A 119 3.31 11.00 16.50
C GLN A 119 4.81 11.34 16.56
N PRO A 120 5.22 12.46 17.18
CA PRO A 120 6.61 12.93 17.15
C PRO A 120 7.64 11.88 17.57
N GLU A 121 7.38 11.13 18.64
CA GLU A 121 8.28 10.07 19.14
C GLU A 121 8.44 8.95 18.13
N ALA A 122 7.33 8.52 17.50
CA ALA A 122 7.35 7.48 16.48
C ALA A 122 8.08 7.96 15.23
N MET A 123 7.82 9.19 14.75
CA MET A 123 8.52 9.76 13.60
C MET A 123 10.02 9.87 13.84
N ARG A 124 10.44 10.33 15.04
CA ARG A 124 11.86 10.38 15.43
C ARG A 124 12.52 9.01 15.37
N ALA A 125 11.89 7.99 15.95
CA ALA A 125 12.42 6.63 15.95
C ALA A 125 12.50 6.05 14.52
N ASN A 126 11.46 6.26 13.71
CA ASN A 126 11.33 5.74 12.35
C ASN A 126 12.20 6.50 11.33
N THR A 127 12.72 7.68 11.63
CA THR A 127 13.66 8.42 10.78
C THR A 127 14.88 7.57 10.39
N ARG A 128 15.27 6.61 11.22
CA ARG A 128 16.36 5.65 10.92
C ARG A 128 16.07 4.85 9.64
N ILE A 129 14.82 4.51 9.38
CA ILE A 129 14.41 3.81 8.15
C ILE A 129 14.59 4.75 6.95
N VAL A 130 14.14 6.00 7.07
CA VAL A 130 14.29 7.01 6.02
C VAL A 130 15.78 7.23 5.69
N ASN A 131 16.62 7.33 6.71
CA ASN A 131 18.07 7.48 6.55
C ASN A 131 18.69 6.28 5.83
N ALA A 132 18.21 5.06 6.10
CA ALA A 132 18.66 3.85 5.39
C ALA A 132 18.28 3.91 3.90
N LEU A 133 17.05 4.32 3.56
CA LEU A 133 16.62 4.50 2.18
C LEU A 133 17.43 5.59 1.46
N GLN A 134 17.71 6.70 2.13
CA GLN A 134 18.53 7.79 1.59
C GLN A 134 19.98 7.34 1.35
N ALA A 135 20.59 6.59 2.27
CA ALA A 135 21.92 6.05 2.12
C ALA A 135 22.01 5.08 0.94
N PHE A 136 21.05 4.17 0.84
CA PHE A 136 20.93 3.20 -0.25
C PHE A 136 20.74 3.90 -1.61
N GLY A 137 19.83 4.89 -1.68
CA GLY A 137 19.52 5.61 -2.90
C GLY A 137 20.68 6.51 -3.38
N ARG A 138 21.42 7.13 -2.45
CA ARG A 138 22.52 8.06 -2.77
C ARG A 138 23.56 7.44 -3.67
N THR A 139 23.95 6.20 -3.43
CA THR A 139 24.96 5.48 -4.22
C THR A 139 24.43 5.02 -5.57
N ARG A 140 23.12 5.11 -5.79
CA ARG A 140 22.40 4.64 -7.00
C ARG A 140 21.70 5.76 -7.77
N GLY A 141 21.85 7.02 -7.32
CA GLY A 141 21.21 8.18 -7.94
C GLY A 141 19.70 8.24 -7.73
N MET A 142 19.16 7.53 -6.72
CA MET A 142 17.75 7.45 -6.40
C MET A 142 17.39 8.31 -5.18
N THR A 143 16.22 8.92 -5.19
CA THR A 143 15.63 9.49 -3.97
C THR A 143 15.05 8.40 -3.09
N SER A 144 14.80 8.69 -1.80
CA SER A 144 14.17 7.72 -0.89
C SER A 144 12.75 7.32 -1.32
N ALA A 145 12.00 8.24 -1.95
CA ALA A 145 10.70 7.92 -2.54
C ALA A 145 10.82 6.93 -3.70
N GLN A 146 11.80 7.13 -4.58
CA GLN A 146 12.08 6.21 -5.69
C GLN A 146 12.55 4.84 -5.19
N VAL A 147 13.36 4.79 -4.14
CA VAL A 147 13.76 3.53 -3.50
C VAL A 147 12.53 2.79 -2.97
N ALA A 148 11.62 3.47 -2.26
CA ALA A 148 10.41 2.86 -1.73
C ALA A 148 9.47 2.35 -2.83
N LEU A 149 9.30 3.09 -3.92
CA LEU A 149 8.49 2.69 -5.06
C LEU A 149 9.13 1.55 -5.87
N GLY A 150 10.43 1.63 -6.13
CA GLY A 150 11.19 0.59 -6.84
C GLY A 150 11.15 -0.73 -6.09
N TRP A 151 11.25 -0.68 -4.77
CA TRP A 151 11.11 -1.87 -3.93
C TRP A 151 9.75 -2.58 -4.11
N LEU A 152 8.65 -1.85 -4.26
CA LEU A 152 7.33 -2.44 -4.54
C LEU A 152 7.26 -3.02 -5.96
N LEU A 153 7.75 -2.27 -6.95
CA LEU A 153 7.68 -2.66 -8.36
C LEU A 153 8.47 -3.94 -8.66
N GLN A 154 9.58 -4.18 -7.95
CA GLN A 154 10.38 -5.39 -8.14
C GLN A 154 9.78 -6.66 -7.52
N LYS A 155 8.80 -6.53 -6.59
CA LYS A 155 8.20 -7.69 -5.91
C LYS A 155 7.49 -8.64 -6.86
N ALA A 156 6.68 -8.10 -7.77
CA ALA A 156 6.00 -8.90 -8.81
C ALA A 156 5.39 -7.98 -9.89
N PRO A 157 5.26 -8.44 -11.14
CA PRO A 157 4.73 -7.65 -12.25
C PRO A 157 3.23 -7.31 -12.11
N TRP A 158 2.51 -7.98 -11.22
CA TRP A 158 1.09 -7.73 -10.93
C TRP A 158 0.88 -6.79 -9.72
N ILE A 159 1.95 -6.23 -9.15
CA ILE A 159 1.90 -5.22 -8.09
C ILE A 159 2.03 -3.83 -8.72
N VAL A 160 0.99 -3.00 -8.55
CA VAL A 160 0.89 -1.67 -9.15
C VAL A 160 0.65 -0.62 -8.06
N PRO A 161 1.70 0.04 -7.55
CA PRO A 161 1.56 1.06 -6.50
C PRO A 161 0.86 2.32 -7.02
N ILE A 162 0.14 2.99 -6.11
CA ILE A 162 -0.60 4.24 -6.41
C ILE A 162 -0.09 5.41 -5.56
N PRO A 163 1.10 5.96 -5.85
CA PRO A 163 1.63 7.11 -5.14
C PRO A 163 0.81 8.37 -5.44
N GLY A 164 0.14 8.91 -4.41
CA GLY A 164 -0.63 10.15 -4.53
C GLY A 164 0.26 11.38 -4.40
N THR A 165 0.05 12.39 -5.27
CA THR A 165 0.72 13.69 -5.17
C THR A 165 -0.11 14.80 -5.79
N THR A 166 0.05 16.03 -5.30
CA THR A 166 -0.50 17.27 -5.88
C THR A 166 0.55 18.12 -6.58
N LYS A 167 1.82 17.66 -6.61
CA LYS A 167 2.95 18.39 -7.19
C LYS A 167 3.48 17.68 -8.42
N LEU A 168 3.58 18.41 -9.54
CA LEU A 168 4.09 17.86 -10.80
C LEU A 168 5.51 17.28 -10.63
N ALA A 169 6.40 17.99 -9.94
CA ALA A 169 7.76 17.50 -9.70
C ALA A 169 7.81 16.15 -8.97
N HIS A 170 6.90 15.92 -8.01
CA HIS A 170 6.82 14.60 -7.35
C HIS A 170 6.23 13.53 -8.27
N LEU A 171 5.31 13.88 -9.18
CA LEU A 171 4.81 12.93 -10.18
C LEU A 171 5.93 12.50 -11.13
N GLU A 172 6.70 13.46 -11.64
CA GLU A 172 7.84 13.20 -12.51
C GLU A 172 8.92 12.37 -11.80
N GLU A 173 9.23 12.69 -10.54
CA GLU A 173 10.14 11.93 -9.70
C GLU A 173 9.65 10.47 -9.52
N ASN A 174 8.37 10.27 -9.20
CA ASN A 174 7.78 8.96 -9.04
C ASN A 174 7.85 8.13 -10.34
N LEU A 175 7.54 8.74 -11.50
CA LEU A 175 7.61 8.07 -12.80
C LEU A 175 9.03 7.66 -13.18
N ARG A 176 10.04 8.49 -12.86
CA ARG A 176 11.44 8.18 -13.09
C ARG A 176 11.95 6.97 -12.29
N THR A 177 11.18 6.47 -11.32
CA THR A 177 11.48 5.18 -10.67
C THR A 177 11.64 4.05 -11.69
N LEU A 178 10.93 4.10 -12.81
CA LEU A 178 10.97 3.09 -13.87
C LEU A 178 12.27 3.10 -14.68
N GLU A 179 13.11 4.14 -14.55
CA GLU A 179 14.40 4.25 -15.20
C GLU A 179 15.51 3.46 -14.47
N PHE A 180 15.27 3.05 -13.22
CA PHE A 180 16.23 2.31 -12.41
C PHE A 180 16.00 0.80 -12.51
N SER A 181 17.08 0.07 -12.68
CA SER A 181 17.12 -1.38 -12.65
C SER A 181 18.18 -1.84 -11.65
N LEU A 182 17.76 -2.48 -10.58
CA LEU A 182 18.65 -3.01 -9.55
C LEU A 182 18.53 -4.54 -9.53
N SER A 183 19.61 -5.19 -9.10
CA SER A 183 19.63 -6.64 -8.98
C SER A 183 18.80 -7.13 -7.79
N PRO A 184 18.36 -8.39 -7.78
CA PRO A 184 17.68 -8.99 -6.62
C PRO A 184 18.54 -8.93 -5.34
N GLU A 185 19.87 -8.99 -5.45
CA GLU A 185 20.81 -8.90 -4.36
C GLU A 185 20.81 -7.50 -3.73
N GLU A 186 20.77 -6.45 -4.54
CA GLU A 186 20.71 -5.07 -4.08
C GLU A 186 19.38 -4.81 -3.33
N TRP A 187 18.25 -5.31 -3.85
CA TRP A 187 16.97 -5.19 -3.15
C TRP A 187 16.96 -5.96 -1.83
N ARG A 188 17.61 -7.12 -1.77
CA ARG A 188 17.76 -7.90 -0.53
C ARG A 188 18.61 -7.18 0.50
N GLU A 189 19.72 -6.55 0.09
CA GLU A 189 20.54 -5.70 0.97
C GLU A 189 19.71 -4.59 1.64
N LEU A 190 18.83 -3.94 0.86
CA LEU A 190 17.91 -2.92 1.40
C LEU A 190 16.93 -3.54 2.40
N GLU A 191 16.31 -4.68 2.05
CA GLU A 191 15.34 -5.36 2.92
C GLU A 191 15.96 -5.76 4.25
N ASP A 192 17.14 -6.36 4.23
CA ASP A 192 17.86 -6.78 5.43
C ASP A 192 18.21 -5.56 6.31
N THR A 193 18.65 -4.47 5.68
CA THR A 193 18.96 -3.22 6.38
C THR A 193 17.72 -2.64 7.06
N VAL A 194 16.58 -2.59 6.35
CA VAL A 194 15.33 -2.04 6.90
C VAL A 194 14.72 -2.98 7.94
N ALA A 195 14.77 -4.30 7.74
CA ALA A 195 14.25 -5.29 8.67
C ALA A 195 14.95 -5.27 10.04
N ALA A 196 16.21 -4.86 10.08
CA ALA A 196 16.96 -4.68 11.32
C ALA A 196 16.50 -3.46 12.16
N ILE A 197 15.64 -2.60 11.61
CA ILE A 197 15.14 -1.38 12.26
C ILE A 197 13.69 -1.59 12.69
N PRO A 198 13.40 -1.67 14.00
CA PRO A 198 12.01 -1.82 14.44
C PRO A 198 11.18 -0.61 14.08
N VAL A 199 9.99 -0.85 13.52
CA VAL A 199 8.99 0.18 13.25
C VAL A 199 8.25 0.52 14.55
N VAL A 200 8.16 1.80 14.86
CA VAL A 200 7.47 2.31 16.05
C VAL A 200 6.12 2.91 15.65
N GLY A 201 5.09 2.59 16.41
CA GLY A 201 3.72 3.06 16.19
C GLY A 201 2.94 2.22 15.20
N ASP A 202 1.66 2.00 15.52
CA ASP A 202 0.71 1.30 14.64
C ASP A 202 0.36 2.17 13.43
N ARG A 203 -0.02 1.53 12.32
CA ARG A 203 -0.46 2.25 11.12
C ARG A 203 -1.78 2.98 11.31
N TYR A 204 -2.66 2.43 12.14
CA TYR A 204 -3.98 2.94 12.44
C TYR A 204 -4.21 3.05 13.96
N ASN A 205 -5.10 3.94 14.37
CA ASN A 205 -5.64 3.92 15.72
C ASN A 205 -6.60 2.73 15.91
N ALA A 206 -6.98 2.42 17.16
CA ALA A 206 -7.78 1.26 17.50
C ALA A 206 -9.12 1.17 16.74
N GLU A 207 -9.77 2.31 16.47
CA GLU A 207 -11.07 2.31 15.75
C GLU A 207 -10.89 2.01 14.25
N GLN A 208 -9.88 2.61 13.62
CA GLN A 208 -9.59 2.36 12.22
C GLN A 208 -9.09 0.92 12.00
N GLN A 209 -8.34 0.38 12.97
CA GLN A 209 -7.83 -1.00 12.91
C GLN A 209 -8.96 -2.04 12.86
N LYS A 210 -10.13 -1.77 13.46
CA LYS A 210 -11.30 -2.65 13.38
C LYS A 210 -11.90 -2.78 11.98
N GLN A 211 -11.52 -1.92 11.04
CA GLN A 211 -12.10 -1.85 9.69
C GLN A 211 -11.25 -2.59 8.63
N VAL A 212 -10.16 -3.24 9.04
CA VAL A 212 -9.21 -3.89 8.12
C VAL A 212 -9.05 -5.37 8.43
N GLY A 213 -8.70 -6.16 7.42
CA GLY A 213 -8.42 -7.60 7.59
C GLY A 213 -9.68 -8.45 7.80
N ARG A 214 -10.84 -7.99 7.31
CA ARG A 214 -12.13 -8.68 7.42
C ARG A 214 -12.42 -9.55 6.21
#